data_411a8f54d209ca1d53dc8ba6a86811ae
#
_entry.id   411a8f54d209ca1d53dc8ba6a86811ae
#
_cell.length_a   1.000
_cell.length_b   1.000
_cell.length_c   1.000
_cell.angle_alpha   90.00
_cell.angle_beta   90.00
_cell.angle_gamma   90.00
#
_symmetry.space_group_name_H-M   'P 1'
#
loop_
_entity.id
_entity.type
_entity.pdbx_description
1 polymer ?
#
loop_
_entity_poly.entity_id
_entity_poly.type
_entity_poly.pdbx_seq_one_letter_code
_entity_poly.pdbx_strand_id
1 'polypeptide(L)'
;YVLLLGTDGRPGEDTYRADSIILARIDPTQKQATLISVPRDTKVEYKGETMKINACHTVGGAEAMVEAVNELCGVQISHYAEVSFDGMQALIDSVGGIDINATDDVDDPEHLDIKITAGQQHMDGATALTYARCRYTYADGDYTRMRHQRQVLGALANQILNNFDATKIFGLVNSLSDMLVT
;
A
#
# COMPACT_ATOMS: atom_id res chain seq x y z
N TYR A 1 -11.47 11.08 3.22
CA TYR A 1 -10.63 9.92 3.53
C TYR A 1 -10.63 8.94 2.34
N VAL A 2 -9.48 8.34 2.08
CA VAL A 2 -9.28 7.33 1.06
C VAL A 2 -8.66 6.09 1.71
N LEU A 3 -9.18 4.91 1.40
CA LEU A 3 -8.59 3.64 1.84
C LEU A 3 -7.70 3.07 0.74
N LEU A 4 -6.44 2.80 1.07
CA LEU A 4 -5.50 2.16 0.18
C LEU A 4 -5.27 0.73 0.66
N LEU A 5 -5.53 -0.23 -0.22
CA LEU A 5 -5.40 -1.66 0.04
C LEU A 5 -4.31 -2.24 -0.86
N GLY A 6 -3.36 -2.92 -0.25
CA GLY A 6 -2.37 -3.74 -0.95
C GLY A 6 -2.69 -5.21 -0.76
N THR A 7 -2.83 -5.93 -1.85
CA THR A 7 -3.22 -7.34 -1.84
C THR A 7 -2.15 -8.23 -2.45
N ASP A 8 -2.13 -9.49 -2.01
CA ASP A 8 -1.29 -10.54 -2.58
C ASP A 8 -2.02 -11.39 -3.63
N GLY A 9 -3.24 -10.96 -4.00
CA GLY A 9 -4.06 -11.65 -5.00
C GLY A 9 -3.36 -11.78 -6.33
N ARG A 10 -3.47 -12.97 -6.92
CA ARG A 10 -2.97 -13.27 -8.25
C ARG A 10 -4.14 -13.36 -9.23
N PRO A 11 -3.92 -13.09 -10.52
CA PRO A 11 -4.96 -13.26 -11.52
C PRO A 11 -5.57 -14.66 -11.46
N GLY A 12 -6.90 -14.74 -11.25
CA GLY A 12 -7.64 -15.99 -11.16
C GLY A 12 -7.81 -16.58 -9.75
N GLU A 13 -7.37 -15.90 -8.71
CA GLU A 13 -7.71 -16.23 -7.31
C GLU A 13 -9.00 -15.53 -6.90
N ASP A 14 -10.00 -16.31 -6.44
CA ASP A 14 -11.30 -15.77 -6.01
C ASP A 14 -11.27 -15.20 -4.59
N THR A 15 -10.22 -15.51 -3.79
CA THR A 15 -10.13 -15.09 -2.40
C THR A 15 -8.67 -14.75 -2.04
N TYR A 16 -8.44 -13.51 -1.69
CA TYR A 16 -7.14 -13.01 -1.20
C TYR A 16 -7.34 -12.04 -0.03
N ARG A 17 -6.26 -11.65 0.62
CA ARG A 17 -6.29 -10.78 1.80
C ARG A 17 -5.65 -9.44 1.50
N ALA A 18 -6.15 -8.42 2.15
CA ALA A 18 -5.48 -7.13 2.19
C ALA A 18 -4.37 -7.17 3.25
N ASP A 19 -3.13 -7.29 2.82
CA ASP A 19 -1.95 -7.35 3.71
C ASP A 19 -1.35 -5.97 4.01
N SER A 20 -1.72 -4.97 3.22
CA SER A 20 -1.44 -3.55 3.47
C SER A 20 -2.77 -2.80 3.55
N ILE A 21 -3.01 -2.13 4.67
CA ILE A 21 -4.25 -1.36 4.93
C ILE A 21 -3.81 0.02 5.38
N ILE A 22 -4.02 1.04 4.55
CA ILE A 22 -3.59 2.41 4.82
C ILE A 22 -4.76 3.36 4.63
N LEU A 23 -5.13 4.03 5.72
CA LEU A 23 -6.09 5.13 5.69
C LEU A 23 -5.34 6.43 5.37
N ALA A 24 -5.67 7.05 4.24
CA ALA A 24 -5.14 8.33 3.82
C ALA A 24 -6.15 9.45 4.10
N ARG A 25 -5.73 10.46 4.88
CA ARG A 25 -6.45 11.72 5.00
C ARG A 25 -5.81 12.73 4.05
N ILE A 26 -6.57 13.22 3.10
CA ILE A 26 -6.12 14.23 2.14
C ILE A 26 -6.68 15.59 2.54
N ASP A 27 -5.81 16.58 2.71
CA ASP A 27 -6.17 17.97 2.98
C ASP A 27 -5.76 18.84 1.76
N PRO A 28 -6.70 19.14 0.85
CA PRO A 28 -6.39 19.90 -0.35
C PRO A 28 -6.02 21.36 -0.05
N THR A 29 -6.53 21.91 1.06
CA THR A 29 -6.28 23.29 1.46
C THR A 29 -4.85 23.47 1.92
N GLN A 30 -4.35 22.53 2.72
CA GLN A 30 -2.97 22.55 3.21
C GLN A 30 -1.99 21.82 2.28
N LYS A 31 -2.48 21.19 1.21
CA LYS A 31 -1.71 20.35 0.29
C LYS A 31 -0.94 19.26 1.04
N GLN A 32 -1.60 18.62 1.99
CA GLN A 32 -1.01 17.58 2.84
C GLN A 32 -1.80 16.29 2.75
N ALA A 33 -1.08 15.17 2.87
CA ALA A 33 -1.65 13.85 3.05
C ALA A 33 -1.07 13.22 4.32
N THR A 34 -1.94 12.66 5.16
CA THR A 34 -1.55 11.88 6.34
C THR A 34 -1.87 10.43 6.09
N LEU A 35 -0.88 9.55 6.22
CA LEU A 35 -1.02 8.11 6.03
C LEU A 35 -0.99 7.40 7.38
N ILE A 36 -2.03 6.62 7.66
CA ILE A 36 -2.18 5.84 8.88
C ILE A 36 -2.28 4.37 8.48
N SER A 37 -1.32 3.55 8.89
CA SER A 37 -1.41 2.11 8.68
C SER A 37 -2.30 1.47 9.73
N VAL A 38 -3.21 0.59 9.29
CA VAL A 38 -3.99 -0.28 10.17
C VAL A 38 -3.33 -1.66 10.15
N PRO A 39 -2.86 -2.19 11.30
CA PRO A 39 -2.27 -3.51 11.35
C PRO A 39 -3.26 -4.58 10.85
N ARG A 40 -2.84 -5.43 9.94
CA ARG A 40 -3.70 -6.44 9.31
C ARG A 40 -4.34 -7.44 10.29
N ASP A 41 -3.68 -7.63 11.43
CA ASP A 41 -4.13 -8.53 12.51
C ASP A 41 -5.00 -7.83 13.56
N THR A 42 -5.39 -6.56 13.32
CA THR A 42 -6.29 -5.82 14.23
C THR A 42 -7.61 -6.59 14.38
N LYS A 43 -8.00 -6.80 15.63
CA LYS A 43 -9.25 -7.46 15.98
C LYS A 43 -10.42 -6.51 15.70
N VAL A 44 -11.38 -6.95 14.92
CA VAL A 44 -12.64 -6.23 14.64
C VAL A 44 -13.84 -7.15 14.82
N GLU A 45 -15.01 -6.56 14.99
CA GLU A 45 -16.29 -7.25 14.87
C GLU A 45 -16.89 -6.87 13.52
N TYR A 46 -17.18 -7.86 12.68
CA TYR A 46 -17.77 -7.65 11.38
C TYR A 46 -18.91 -8.65 11.17
N LYS A 47 -20.13 -8.13 10.87
CA LYS A 47 -21.37 -8.93 10.69
C LYS A 47 -21.64 -9.90 11.86
N GLY A 48 -21.31 -9.48 13.09
CA GLY A 48 -21.55 -10.26 14.31
C GLY A 48 -20.48 -11.31 14.61
N GLU A 49 -19.41 -11.37 13.84
CA GLU A 49 -18.28 -12.25 14.07
C GLU A 49 -17.02 -11.47 14.43
N THR A 50 -16.24 -11.98 15.38
CA THR A 50 -14.93 -11.44 15.73
C THR A 50 -13.87 -12.03 14.79
N MET A 51 -13.12 -11.17 14.10
CA MET A 51 -12.07 -11.61 13.18
C MET A 51 -10.90 -10.62 13.11
N LYS A 52 -9.84 -10.98 12.37
CA LYS A 52 -8.80 -10.05 11.97
C LYS A 52 -9.31 -9.16 10.84
N ILE A 53 -8.96 -7.88 10.85
CA ILE A 53 -9.46 -6.93 9.86
C ILE A 53 -9.14 -7.34 8.41
N ASN A 54 -7.98 -7.95 8.16
CA ASN A 54 -7.63 -8.42 6.81
C ASN A 54 -8.53 -9.56 6.30
N ALA A 55 -9.19 -10.29 7.21
CA ALA A 55 -10.14 -11.34 6.83
C ALA A 55 -11.47 -10.75 6.33
N CYS A 56 -11.80 -9.50 6.66
CA CYS A 56 -12.97 -8.82 6.12
C CYS A 56 -12.91 -8.77 4.58
N HIS A 57 -11.70 -8.61 4.01
CA HIS A 57 -11.50 -8.64 2.57
C HIS A 57 -11.95 -9.97 1.94
N THR A 58 -11.61 -11.09 2.56
CA THR A 58 -12.05 -12.44 2.09
C THR A 58 -13.56 -12.62 2.18
N VAL A 59 -14.23 -11.92 3.13
CA VAL A 59 -15.68 -12.04 3.36
C VAL A 59 -16.50 -11.18 2.40
N GLY A 60 -16.01 -10.00 2.04
CA GLY A 60 -16.80 -9.03 1.24
C GLY A 60 -15.96 -8.02 0.47
N GLY A 61 -14.70 -8.36 0.15
CA GLY A 61 -13.83 -7.52 -0.70
C GLY A 61 -13.49 -6.17 -0.09
N ALA A 62 -13.19 -5.22 -0.96
CA ALA A 62 -12.83 -3.86 -0.59
C ALA A 62 -13.97 -3.13 0.14
N GLU A 63 -15.23 -3.39 -0.18
CA GLU A 63 -16.38 -2.78 0.49
C GLU A 63 -16.43 -3.17 1.97
N ALA A 64 -16.21 -4.44 2.29
CA ALA A 64 -16.14 -4.91 3.67
C ALA A 64 -14.95 -4.29 4.43
N MET A 65 -13.84 -4.05 3.75
CA MET A 65 -12.69 -3.34 4.33
C MET A 65 -13.03 -1.89 4.64
N VAL A 66 -13.74 -1.19 3.73
CA VAL A 66 -14.22 0.18 3.97
C VAL A 66 -15.12 0.25 5.19
N GLU A 67 -16.10 -0.66 5.29
CA GLU A 67 -17.00 -0.73 6.45
C GLU A 67 -16.23 -0.97 7.76
N ALA A 68 -15.33 -1.96 7.78
CA ALA A 68 -14.56 -2.29 8.97
C ALA A 68 -13.61 -1.15 9.42
N VAL A 69 -12.97 -0.44 8.47
CA VAL A 69 -12.09 0.69 8.80
C VAL A 69 -12.89 1.92 9.22
N ASN A 70 -14.06 2.17 8.61
CA ASN A 70 -14.97 3.24 9.04
C ASN A 70 -15.37 3.07 10.51
N GLU A 71 -15.76 1.85 10.90
CA GLU A 71 -16.16 1.54 12.26
C GLU A 71 -14.98 1.64 13.24
N LEU A 72 -13.83 1.04 12.89
CA LEU A 72 -12.63 1.04 13.72
C LEU A 72 -12.09 2.45 13.98
N CYS A 73 -12.06 3.30 12.95
CA CYS A 73 -11.42 4.62 13.01
C CYS A 73 -12.41 5.76 13.29
N GLY A 74 -13.72 5.52 13.25
CA GLY A 74 -14.75 6.54 13.43
C GLY A 74 -14.73 7.60 12.31
N VAL A 75 -14.42 7.21 11.08
CA VAL A 75 -14.32 8.10 9.92
C VAL A 75 -15.29 7.67 8.82
N GLN A 76 -15.48 8.52 7.82
CA GLN A 76 -16.23 8.19 6.62
C GLN A 76 -15.29 8.20 5.42
N ILE A 77 -14.96 7.01 4.93
CA ILE A 77 -14.14 6.81 3.73
C ILE A 77 -15.02 7.08 2.51
N SER A 78 -14.55 7.95 1.63
CA SER A 78 -15.27 8.35 0.42
C SER A 78 -14.85 7.60 -0.84
N HIS A 79 -13.59 7.10 -0.84
CA HIS A 79 -13.00 6.38 -1.97
C HIS A 79 -12.07 5.30 -1.44
N TYR A 80 -11.85 4.27 -2.24
CA TYR A 80 -10.78 3.32 -2.00
C TYR A 80 -10.00 3.06 -3.29
N ALA A 81 -8.79 2.54 -3.12
CA ALA A 81 -8.00 1.98 -4.22
C ALA A 81 -7.36 0.69 -3.73
N GLU A 82 -7.47 -0.34 -4.53
CA GLU A 82 -6.85 -1.62 -4.29
C GLU A 82 -5.84 -1.92 -5.39
N VAL A 83 -4.64 -2.36 -5.00
CA VAL A 83 -3.55 -2.66 -5.91
C VAL A 83 -2.86 -3.96 -5.50
N SER A 84 -2.62 -4.83 -6.48
CA SER A 84 -1.78 -6.02 -6.27
C SER A 84 -0.30 -5.65 -6.20
N PHE A 85 0.54 -6.59 -5.76
CA PHE A 85 2.00 -6.40 -5.75
C PHE A 85 2.54 -6.15 -7.16
N ASP A 86 2.08 -6.90 -8.16
CA ASP A 86 2.49 -6.71 -9.55
C ASP A 86 2.02 -5.35 -10.10
N GLY A 87 0.82 -4.92 -9.73
CA GLY A 87 0.28 -3.61 -10.06
C GLY A 87 1.08 -2.47 -9.43
N MET A 88 1.49 -2.61 -8.18
CA MET A 88 2.34 -1.62 -7.51
C MET A 88 3.73 -1.53 -8.17
N GLN A 89 4.33 -2.67 -8.49
CA GLN A 89 5.60 -2.72 -9.20
C GLN A 89 5.49 -2.00 -10.56
N ALA A 90 4.49 -2.36 -11.36
CA ALA A 90 4.26 -1.75 -12.67
C ALA A 90 3.99 -0.25 -12.59
N LEU A 91 3.25 0.19 -11.56
CA LEU A 91 2.98 1.61 -11.31
C LEU A 91 4.29 2.38 -11.03
N ILE A 92 5.15 1.86 -10.16
CA ILE A 92 6.44 2.48 -9.84
C ILE A 92 7.33 2.54 -11.08
N ASP A 93 7.42 1.46 -11.85
CA ASP A 93 8.24 1.40 -13.07
C ASP A 93 7.72 2.38 -14.15
N SER A 94 6.40 2.54 -14.27
CA SER A 94 5.77 3.43 -15.24
C SER A 94 6.04 4.92 -14.99
N VAL A 95 6.34 5.31 -13.74
CA VAL A 95 6.76 6.67 -13.39
C VAL A 95 8.28 6.86 -13.40
N GLY A 96 9.03 5.83 -13.81
CA GLY A 96 10.48 5.85 -13.89
C GLY A 96 11.19 5.56 -12.57
N GLY A 97 10.53 4.86 -11.65
CA GLY A 97 11.04 4.59 -10.31
C GLY A 97 10.72 5.69 -9.30
N ILE A 98 11.20 5.52 -8.08
CA ILE A 98 10.99 6.46 -6.97
C ILE A 98 12.31 6.78 -6.27
N ASP A 99 12.47 8.04 -5.85
CA ASP A 99 13.55 8.46 -4.98
C ASP A 99 13.11 8.37 -3.52
N ILE A 100 13.82 7.58 -2.72
CA ILE A 100 13.46 7.28 -1.35
C ILE A 100 14.69 7.36 -0.43
N ASN A 101 14.48 7.83 0.79
CA ASN A 101 15.46 7.69 1.85
C ASN A 101 15.10 6.48 2.71
N ALA A 102 15.66 5.30 2.36
CA ALA A 102 15.42 4.07 3.08
C ALA A 102 15.94 4.20 4.52
N THR A 103 15.09 3.93 5.51
CA THR A 103 15.45 4.07 6.93
C THR A 103 16.20 2.86 7.48
N ASP A 104 16.09 1.72 6.80
CA ASP A 104 16.58 0.45 7.30
C ASP A 104 17.27 -0.35 6.19
N ASP A 105 18.28 -1.12 6.55
CA ASP A 105 18.86 -2.11 5.67
C ASP A 105 17.89 -3.29 5.48
N VAL A 106 17.82 -3.81 4.26
CA VAL A 106 17.14 -5.07 3.95
C VAL A 106 18.18 -6.09 3.48
N ASP A 107 18.39 -7.13 4.26
CA ASP A 107 19.30 -8.22 3.95
C ASP A 107 18.67 -9.53 4.43
N ASP A 108 17.84 -10.12 3.58
CA ASP A 108 17.09 -11.36 3.87
C ASP A 108 17.24 -12.33 2.70
N PRO A 109 18.42 -12.98 2.58
CA PRO A 109 18.72 -13.87 1.44
C PRO A 109 17.87 -15.15 1.43
N GLU A 110 17.15 -15.46 2.53
CA GLU A 110 16.27 -16.62 2.60
C GLU A 110 14.89 -16.35 1.93
N HIS A 111 14.48 -15.08 1.89
CA HIS A 111 13.13 -14.71 1.40
C HIS A 111 13.14 -13.68 0.28
N LEU A 112 14.27 -12.98 0.07
CA LEU A 112 14.37 -11.84 -0.84
C LEU A 112 15.66 -11.94 -1.68
N ASP A 113 15.53 -11.68 -2.98
CA ASP A 113 16.67 -11.72 -3.91
C ASP A 113 17.47 -10.40 -3.97
N ILE A 114 16.96 -9.34 -3.36
CA ILE A 114 17.51 -7.99 -3.43
C ILE A 114 17.95 -7.53 -2.04
N LYS A 115 19.21 -7.06 -1.96
CA LYS A 115 19.73 -6.38 -0.77
C LYS A 115 19.61 -4.87 -0.92
N ILE A 116 19.12 -4.20 0.12
CA ILE A 116 18.95 -2.73 0.16
C ILE A 116 19.73 -2.20 1.35
N THR A 117 20.50 -1.13 1.12
CA THR A 117 21.21 -0.43 2.20
C THR A 117 20.43 0.83 2.56
N ALA A 118 20.35 1.17 3.85
CA ALA A 118 19.73 2.41 4.31
C ALA A 118 20.38 3.65 3.68
N GLY A 119 19.58 4.68 3.47
CA GLY A 119 20.02 5.95 2.87
C GLY A 119 19.24 6.35 1.63
N GLN A 120 19.68 7.48 1.04
CA GLN A 120 19.05 8.04 -0.16
C GLN A 120 19.40 7.18 -1.37
N GLN A 121 18.38 6.73 -2.11
CA GLN A 121 18.56 5.92 -3.30
C GLN A 121 17.37 5.99 -4.23
N HIS A 122 17.60 5.64 -5.49
CA HIS A 122 16.57 5.43 -6.48
C HIS A 122 16.18 3.95 -6.51
N MET A 123 14.88 3.65 -6.46
CA MET A 123 14.36 2.30 -6.51
C MET A 123 13.44 2.14 -7.72
N ASP A 124 13.65 1.08 -8.48
CA ASP A 124 12.67 0.56 -9.43
C ASP A 124 11.53 -0.16 -8.69
N GLY A 125 10.53 -0.62 -9.43
CA GLY A 125 9.36 -1.28 -8.84
C GLY A 125 9.71 -2.55 -8.07
N ALA A 126 10.65 -3.37 -8.57
CA ALA A 126 11.07 -4.61 -7.91
C ALA A 126 11.78 -4.33 -6.58
N THR A 127 12.69 -3.37 -6.56
CA THR A 127 13.43 -2.96 -5.36
C THR A 127 12.50 -2.33 -4.32
N ALA A 128 11.61 -1.43 -4.76
CA ALA A 128 10.63 -0.79 -3.88
C ALA A 128 9.63 -1.79 -3.28
N LEU A 129 9.18 -2.77 -4.07
CA LEU A 129 8.31 -3.83 -3.58
C LEU A 129 9.02 -4.74 -2.57
N THR A 130 10.29 -5.09 -2.82
CA THR A 130 11.13 -5.83 -1.88
C THR A 130 11.24 -5.10 -0.55
N TYR A 131 11.52 -3.78 -0.59
CA TYR A 131 11.59 -2.92 0.59
C TYR A 131 10.25 -2.90 1.36
N ALA A 132 9.13 -2.74 0.66
CA ALA A 132 7.79 -2.68 1.25
C ALA A 132 7.30 -4.01 1.84
N ARG A 133 7.90 -5.16 1.46
CA ARG A 133 7.50 -6.51 1.89
C ARG A 133 8.38 -7.07 2.99
N CYS A 134 9.58 -6.56 3.18
CA CYS A 134 10.52 -7.07 4.17
C CYS A 134 9.98 -6.97 5.59
N ARG A 135 10.05 -8.05 6.35
CA ARG A 135 9.58 -8.14 7.74
C ARG A 135 10.43 -9.05 8.63
N TYR A 136 11.11 -10.05 8.07
CA TYR A 136 11.74 -11.11 8.83
C TYR A 136 13.05 -10.69 9.51
N THR A 137 13.71 -9.67 9.01
CA THR A 137 14.99 -9.15 9.54
C THR A 137 14.82 -8.20 10.73
N TYR A 138 13.58 -7.85 11.10
CA TYR A 138 13.32 -6.85 12.14
C TYR A 138 12.59 -7.45 13.34
N ALA A 139 12.98 -7.02 14.54
CA ALA A 139 12.37 -7.48 15.79
C ALA A 139 10.88 -7.14 15.91
N ASP A 140 10.46 -5.99 15.34
CA ASP A 140 9.09 -5.49 15.29
C ASP A 140 8.37 -5.78 13.96
N GLY A 141 9.00 -6.57 13.10
CA GLY A 141 8.59 -7.11 11.80
C GLY A 141 7.48 -6.38 11.06
N ASP A 142 6.25 -6.52 11.52
CA ASP A 142 5.07 -5.94 10.87
C ASP A 142 5.01 -4.41 10.96
N TYR A 143 5.45 -3.79 12.05
CA TYR A 143 5.49 -2.33 12.19
C TYR A 143 6.53 -1.68 11.29
N THR A 144 7.71 -2.30 11.17
CA THR A 144 8.74 -1.85 10.22
C THR A 144 8.23 -1.98 8.78
N ARG A 145 7.60 -3.10 8.42
CA ARG A 145 6.98 -3.26 7.11
C ARG A 145 5.95 -2.16 6.81
N MET A 146 5.06 -1.86 7.75
CA MET A 146 4.08 -0.77 7.59
C MET A 146 4.74 0.60 7.43
N ARG A 147 5.89 0.85 8.09
CA ARG A 147 6.67 2.07 7.88
C ARG A 147 7.23 2.14 6.47
N HIS A 148 7.85 1.06 5.97
CA HIS A 148 8.36 0.97 4.60
C HIS A 148 7.27 1.19 3.56
N GLN A 149 6.10 0.60 3.73
CA GLN A 149 4.95 0.80 2.84
C GLN A 149 4.56 2.28 2.75
N ARG A 150 4.48 2.99 3.88
CA ARG A 150 4.20 4.44 3.87
C ARG A 150 5.31 5.25 3.22
N GLN A 151 6.58 4.86 3.38
CA GLN A 151 7.71 5.54 2.72
C GLN A 151 7.64 5.37 1.20
N VAL A 152 7.39 4.16 0.70
CA VAL A 152 7.22 3.88 -0.72
C VAL A 152 6.05 4.67 -1.30
N LEU A 153 4.88 4.66 -0.65
CA LEU A 153 3.72 5.43 -1.10
C LEU A 153 3.97 6.94 -1.08
N GLY A 154 4.67 7.44 -0.06
CA GLY A 154 5.04 8.86 0.01
C GLY A 154 6.00 9.26 -1.10
N ALA A 155 7.01 8.42 -1.38
CA ALA A 155 7.96 8.65 -2.48
C ALA A 155 7.27 8.60 -3.85
N LEU A 156 6.38 7.63 -4.06
CA LEU A 156 5.58 7.50 -5.28
C LEU A 156 4.67 8.73 -5.49
N ALA A 157 3.98 9.16 -4.44
CA ALA A 157 3.15 10.37 -4.50
C ALA A 157 3.98 11.62 -4.86
N ASN A 158 5.15 11.78 -4.26
CA ASN A 158 6.07 12.88 -4.58
C ASN A 158 6.56 12.80 -6.04
N GLN A 159 6.91 11.60 -6.53
CA GLN A 159 7.32 11.38 -7.91
C GLN A 159 6.23 11.80 -8.89
N ILE A 160 4.99 11.39 -8.64
CA ILE A 160 3.83 11.73 -9.48
C ILE A 160 3.56 13.24 -9.44
N LEU A 161 3.47 13.84 -8.25
CA LEU A 161 3.12 15.24 -8.08
C LEU A 161 4.16 16.20 -8.64
N ASN A 162 5.45 15.84 -8.60
CA ASN A 162 6.52 16.70 -9.07
C ASN A 162 6.83 16.56 -10.57
N ASN A 163 6.53 15.41 -11.18
CA ASN A 163 6.99 15.09 -12.53
C ASN A 163 5.85 14.88 -13.55
N PHE A 164 4.61 14.84 -13.10
CA PHE A 164 3.47 14.57 -13.96
C PHE A 164 2.43 15.67 -13.87
N ASP A 165 1.97 16.14 -15.03
CA ASP A 165 0.77 16.99 -15.13
C ASP A 165 -0.51 16.13 -15.08
N ALA A 166 -1.67 16.78 -14.94
CA ALA A 166 -2.97 16.09 -14.82
C ALA A 166 -3.24 15.14 -16.00
N THR A 167 -2.80 15.49 -17.23
CA THR A 167 -3.02 14.67 -18.43
C THR A 167 -2.22 13.38 -18.37
N LYS A 168 -0.95 13.46 -17.93
CA LYS A 168 -0.09 12.30 -17.77
C LYS A 168 -0.57 11.39 -16.64
N ILE A 169 -1.04 11.98 -15.52
CA ILE A 169 -1.64 11.22 -14.42
C ILE A 169 -2.86 10.44 -14.91
N PHE A 170 -3.74 11.08 -15.70
CA PHE A 170 -4.91 10.42 -16.26
C PHE A 170 -4.54 9.26 -17.21
N GLY A 171 -3.53 9.47 -18.06
CA GLY A 171 -2.98 8.44 -18.94
C GLY A 171 -2.40 7.25 -18.16
N LEU A 172 -1.70 7.53 -17.06
CA LEU A 172 -1.14 6.52 -16.17
C LEU A 172 -2.23 5.67 -15.51
N VAL A 173 -3.25 6.31 -14.92
CA VAL A 173 -4.39 5.61 -14.30
C VAL A 173 -5.11 4.73 -15.32
N ASN A 174 -5.36 5.23 -16.52
CA ASN A 174 -6.01 4.45 -17.58
C ASN A 174 -5.16 3.26 -18.04
N SER A 175 -3.83 3.41 -18.14
CA SER A 175 -2.94 2.31 -18.55
C SER A 175 -2.83 1.20 -17.49
N LEU A 176 -3.16 1.50 -16.24
CA LEU A 176 -3.09 0.58 -15.11
C LEU A 176 -4.49 0.18 -14.59
N SER A 177 -5.55 0.54 -15.32
CA SER A 177 -6.94 0.29 -14.89
C SER A 177 -7.24 -1.17 -14.58
N ASP A 178 -6.60 -2.10 -15.28
CA ASP A 178 -6.77 -3.55 -15.07
C ASP A 178 -6.05 -4.07 -13.80
N MET A 179 -5.19 -3.25 -13.20
CA MET A 179 -4.40 -3.55 -11.99
C MET A 179 -4.88 -2.79 -10.76
N LEU A 180 -5.81 -1.85 -10.96
CA LEU A 180 -6.36 -0.98 -9.92
C LEU A 180 -7.88 -1.19 -9.84
N VAL A 181 -8.39 -1.45 -8.65
CA VAL A 181 -9.83 -1.45 -8.35
C VAL A 181 -10.14 -0.21 -7.53
N THR A 182 -11.16 0.56 -7.95
CA THR A 182 -11.56 1.82 -7.30
C THR A 182 -13.06 1.89 -7.09
#